data_ed7c4072306bb313eb95845a18428ae7
#
_entry.id   ed7c4072306bb313eb95845a18428ae7
#
_cell.length_a   1.000
_cell.length_b   1.000
_cell.length_c   1.000
_cell.angle_alpha   90.00
_cell.angle_beta   90.00
_cell.angle_gamma   90.00
#
_symmetry.space_group_name_H-M   'P 1'
#
loop_
_entity.id
_entity.type
_entity.pdbx_description
1 polymer ?
#
loop_
_entity_poly.entity_id
_entity_poly.type
_entity_poly.pdbx_seq_one_letter_code
_entity_poly.pdbx_strand_id
1 'polypeptide(L)'
;EYGVSALVDEWGYAITLAQRGERQRTIPANKTTTDVIEQEAAKIESKQHVFVAMPFKPEYEDLYYYAIQSSIRAAGLQAHRIDQSAFSGDIFEQIKYQIESAAAVVAVLNGSNPNVFLELGYAMGMKIPVILIVDTIDTLPFDVKGQRCLVYNGAIRTCEEKLTAELADFRKQYRM
;
A
#
# COMPACT_ATOMS: atom_id res chain seq x y z
N GLU A 1 -29.15 10.79 30.64
CA GLU A 1 -28.76 9.38 30.54
C GLU A 1 -28.50 9.08 29.07
N TYR A 2 -27.25 8.93 28.71
CA TYR A 2 -26.85 8.57 27.34
C TYR A 2 -26.66 7.05 27.28
N GLY A 3 -27.57 6.37 26.59
CA GLY A 3 -27.46 4.93 26.35
C GLY A 3 -26.33 4.62 25.38
N VAL A 4 -25.33 3.88 25.85
CA VAL A 4 -24.29 3.31 25.00
C VAL A 4 -24.82 1.98 24.48
N SER A 5 -25.13 1.88 23.17
CA SER A 5 -25.41 0.61 22.52
C SER A 5 -24.07 -0.01 22.11
N ALA A 6 -23.68 -1.10 22.74
CA ALA A 6 -22.59 -1.93 22.29
C ALA A 6 -23.11 -2.92 21.25
N LEU A 7 -22.58 -2.85 20.03
CA LEU A 7 -22.72 -3.91 19.03
C LEU A 7 -21.50 -4.82 19.14
N VAL A 8 -21.75 -6.12 19.27
CA VAL A 8 -20.70 -7.14 19.24
C VAL A 8 -20.73 -7.71 17.81
N ASP A 9 -19.58 -7.69 17.13
CA ASP A 9 -19.45 -8.33 15.83
C ASP A 9 -19.45 -9.86 15.96
N GLU A 10 -19.53 -10.56 14.85
CA GLU A 10 -19.52 -12.03 14.79
C GLU A 10 -18.23 -12.68 15.34
N TRP A 11 -17.18 -11.88 15.62
CA TRP A 11 -15.91 -12.28 16.20
C TRP A 11 -15.80 -11.99 17.69
N GLY A 12 -16.86 -11.46 18.32
CA GLY A 12 -16.92 -11.23 19.76
C GLY A 12 -16.20 -9.96 20.25
N TYR A 13 -15.82 -9.03 19.37
CA TYR A 13 -15.23 -7.76 19.75
C TYR A 13 -16.31 -6.71 20.00
N ALA A 14 -16.24 -6.04 21.16
CA ALA A 14 -17.12 -4.93 21.48
C ALA A 14 -16.68 -3.67 20.71
N ILE A 15 -17.48 -3.22 19.75
CA ILE A 15 -17.27 -1.95 19.07
C ILE A 15 -17.94 -0.85 19.88
N THR A 16 -17.16 -0.02 20.56
CA THR A 16 -17.67 1.18 21.20
C THR A 16 -17.83 2.26 20.14
N LEU A 17 -19.06 2.48 19.67
CA LEU A 17 -19.40 3.65 18.87
C LEU A 17 -19.42 4.88 19.80
N ALA A 18 -18.27 5.56 19.93
CA ALA A 18 -18.28 6.91 20.46
C ALA A 18 -19.04 7.79 19.45
N GLN A 19 -20.20 8.29 19.82
CA GLN A 19 -20.85 9.38 19.10
C GLN A 19 -19.99 10.64 19.22
N ARG A 20 -18.95 10.72 18.40
CA ARG A 20 -18.37 11.99 18.05
C ARG A 20 -19.36 12.67 17.13
N GLY A 21 -19.79 13.86 17.52
CA GLY A 21 -20.71 14.68 16.73
C GLY A 21 -20.29 14.65 15.28
N GLU A 22 -21.16 14.09 14.46
CA GLU A 22 -21.06 14.06 13.02
C GLU A 22 -21.01 15.52 12.54
N ARG A 23 -19.81 15.99 12.20
CA ARG A 23 -19.76 16.90 11.07
C ARG A 23 -20.09 16.04 9.87
N GLN A 24 -21.39 16.00 9.54
CA GLN A 24 -21.84 15.52 8.24
C GLN A 24 -20.96 16.22 7.18
N ARG A 25 -20.00 15.49 6.63
CA ARG A 25 -19.50 15.84 5.32
C ARG A 25 -20.65 15.56 4.38
N THR A 26 -21.48 16.58 4.17
CA THR A 26 -22.44 16.61 3.08
C THR A 26 -21.63 16.40 1.81
N ILE A 27 -21.65 15.18 1.27
CA ILE A 27 -21.26 14.93 -0.10
C ILE A 27 -22.25 15.77 -0.91
N PRO A 28 -21.82 16.76 -1.68
CA PRO A 28 -22.73 17.52 -2.50
C PRO A 28 -23.45 16.55 -3.43
N ALA A 29 -24.79 16.58 -3.41
CA ALA A 29 -25.70 15.63 -4.04
C ALA A 29 -25.61 15.55 -5.57
N ASN A 30 -24.51 15.97 -6.18
CA ASN A 30 -24.35 16.09 -7.63
C ASN A 30 -23.02 15.55 -8.18
N LYS A 31 -22.31 14.68 -7.42
CA LYS A 31 -21.15 13.99 -7.99
C LYS A 31 -21.56 12.57 -8.35
N THR A 32 -21.51 12.25 -9.63
CA THR A 32 -21.67 10.87 -10.10
C THR A 32 -20.49 10.03 -9.62
N THR A 33 -20.69 8.73 -9.47
CA THR A 33 -19.60 7.77 -9.12
C THR A 33 -18.42 7.95 -10.07
N THR A 34 -18.65 8.28 -11.32
CA THR A 34 -17.67 8.59 -12.35
C THR A 34 -16.82 9.81 -11.98
N ASP A 35 -17.42 10.90 -11.49
CA ASP A 35 -16.69 12.13 -11.11
C ASP A 35 -15.74 11.89 -9.93
N VAL A 36 -16.13 11.02 -8.99
CA VAL A 36 -15.29 10.64 -7.84
C VAL A 36 -14.10 9.81 -8.30
N ILE A 37 -14.33 8.83 -9.17
CA ILE A 37 -13.27 7.98 -9.75
C ILE A 37 -12.28 8.83 -10.57
N GLU A 38 -12.78 9.77 -11.38
CA GLU A 38 -11.92 10.67 -12.17
C GLU A 38 -11.09 11.62 -11.30
N GLN A 39 -11.64 12.12 -10.19
CA GLN A 39 -10.89 12.96 -9.25
C GLN A 39 -9.84 12.18 -8.46
N GLU A 40 -10.14 10.94 -8.06
CA GLU A 40 -9.14 10.07 -7.42
C GLU A 40 -8.04 9.66 -8.40
N ALA A 41 -8.40 9.33 -9.65
CA ALA A 41 -7.43 9.05 -10.70
C ALA A 41 -6.50 10.25 -10.98
N ALA A 42 -7.05 11.45 -11.12
CA ALA A 42 -6.25 12.68 -11.33
C ALA A 42 -5.32 12.99 -10.14
N LYS A 43 -5.74 12.67 -8.92
CA LYS A 43 -4.90 12.82 -7.72
C LYS A 43 -3.73 11.84 -7.71
N ILE A 44 -3.93 10.62 -8.21
CA ILE A 44 -2.87 9.61 -8.33
C ILE A 44 -1.93 9.95 -9.49
N GLU A 45 -2.46 10.45 -10.60
CA GLU A 45 -1.69 10.84 -11.79
C GLU A 45 -0.60 11.89 -11.52
N SER A 46 -0.81 12.75 -10.51
CA SER A 46 0.20 13.75 -10.09
C SER A 46 1.33 13.15 -9.25
N LYS A 47 1.21 11.91 -8.79
CA LYS A 47 2.16 11.26 -7.91
C LYS A 47 3.21 10.51 -8.73
N GLN A 48 4.48 10.78 -8.48
CA GLN A 48 5.60 10.27 -9.30
C GLN A 48 6.45 9.21 -8.64
N HIS A 49 6.10 8.75 -7.43
CA HIS A 49 6.88 7.73 -6.74
C HIS A 49 6.02 6.57 -6.22
N VAL A 50 6.69 5.44 -6.06
CA VAL A 50 6.17 4.24 -5.41
C VAL A 50 6.94 4.05 -4.12
N PHE A 51 6.23 3.96 -3.00
CA PHE A 51 6.84 3.62 -1.72
C PHE A 51 7.11 2.12 -1.66
N VAL A 52 8.32 1.72 -1.25
CA VAL A 52 8.71 0.31 -1.15
C VAL A 52 8.86 -0.07 0.31
N ALA A 53 7.86 -0.80 0.82
CA ALA A 53 7.86 -1.41 2.14
C ALA A 53 8.51 -2.78 2.07
N MET A 54 9.71 -2.95 2.64
CA MET A 54 10.43 -4.23 2.61
C MET A 54 11.39 -4.38 3.80
N PRO A 55 11.75 -5.61 4.19
CA PRO A 55 12.77 -5.81 5.22
C PRO A 55 14.13 -5.30 4.74
N PHE A 56 14.84 -4.55 5.60
CA PHE A 56 16.19 -4.04 5.32
C PHE A 56 17.25 -5.09 5.69
N LYS A 57 17.41 -6.08 4.81
CA LYS A 57 18.39 -7.16 4.99
C LYS A 57 19.18 -7.37 3.70
N PRO A 58 20.49 -7.71 3.80
CA PRO A 58 21.33 -7.92 2.62
C PRO A 58 20.77 -8.93 1.63
N GLU A 59 20.08 -9.95 2.10
CA GLU A 59 19.46 -11.00 1.27
C GLU A 59 18.36 -10.49 0.33
N TYR A 60 17.82 -9.27 0.56
CA TYR A 60 16.77 -8.66 -0.27
C TYR A 60 17.30 -7.53 -1.16
N GLU A 61 18.58 -7.21 -1.13
CA GLU A 61 19.15 -6.12 -1.93
C GLU A 61 19.02 -6.41 -3.44
N ASP A 62 19.32 -7.63 -3.87
CA ASP A 62 19.18 -8.02 -5.26
C ASP A 62 17.72 -7.97 -5.72
N LEU A 63 16.78 -8.38 -4.87
CA LEU A 63 15.34 -8.24 -5.15
C LEU A 63 14.95 -6.77 -5.32
N TYR A 64 15.48 -5.90 -4.46
CA TYR A 64 15.21 -4.47 -4.56
C TYR A 64 15.76 -3.86 -5.84
N TYR A 65 17.06 -4.01 -6.09
CA TYR A 65 17.69 -3.33 -7.21
C TYR A 65 17.30 -3.89 -8.58
N TYR A 66 17.30 -5.22 -8.71
CA TYR A 66 17.13 -5.87 -10.01
C TYR A 66 15.66 -6.18 -10.37
N ALA A 67 14.77 -6.28 -9.40
CA ALA A 67 13.36 -6.46 -9.69
C ALA A 67 12.52 -5.23 -9.38
N ILE A 68 12.51 -4.77 -8.12
CA ILE A 68 11.54 -3.75 -7.68
C ILE A 68 11.87 -2.38 -8.27
N GLN A 69 13.09 -1.89 -8.03
CA GLN A 69 13.51 -0.58 -8.52
C GLN A 69 13.55 -0.53 -10.04
N SER A 70 14.03 -1.61 -10.70
CA SER A 70 14.06 -1.75 -12.16
C SER A 70 12.66 -1.62 -12.75
N SER A 71 11.68 -2.38 -12.24
CA SER A 71 10.29 -2.35 -12.72
C SER A 71 9.62 -0.99 -12.50
N ILE A 72 9.83 -0.37 -11.34
CA ILE A 72 9.28 0.96 -11.02
C ILE A 72 9.85 2.02 -11.98
N ARG A 73 11.15 1.98 -12.25
CA ARG A 73 11.79 2.88 -13.22
C ARG A 73 11.31 2.64 -14.64
N ALA A 74 11.14 1.39 -15.05
CA ALA A 74 10.58 1.04 -16.36
C ALA A 74 9.15 1.58 -16.53
N ALA A 75 8.41 1.68 -15.43
CA ALA A 75 7.11 2.35 -15.40
C ALA A 75 7.19 3.90 -15.38
N GLY A 76 8.37 4.51 -15.43
CA GLY A 76 8.56 5.96 -15.39
C GLY A 76 8.30 6.57 -14.01
N LEU A 77 8.34 5.78 -12.94
CA LEU A 77 8.14 6.19 -11.56
C LEU A 77 9.46 6.11 -10.77
N GLN A 78 9.51 6.76 -9.61
CA GLN A 78 10.66 6.70 -8.70
C GLN A 78 10.37 5.70 -7.57
N ALA A 79 11.34 4.85 -7.26
CA ALA A 79 11.26 3.96 -6.10
C ALA A 79 11.79 4.69 -4.87
N HIS A 80 10.97 4.79 -3.83
CA HIS A 80 11.35 5.35 -2.53
C HIS A 80 11.36 4.26 -1.47
N ARG A 81 12.53 3.98 -0.91
CA ARG A 81 12.75 3.09 0.24
C ARG A 81 13.33 3.93 1.38
N ILE A 82 12.76 3.82 2.57
CA ILE A 82 13.02 4.76 3.68
C ILE A 82 14.47 4.75 4.17
N ASP A 83 15.15 3.60 4.15
CA ASP A 83 16.55 3.45 4.57
C ASP A 83 17.56 4.20 3.67
N GLN A 84 17.12 4.55 2.45
CA GLN A 84 17.94 5.32 1.51
C GLN A 84 17.74 6.83 1.64
N SER A 85 16.86 7.27 2.53
CA SER A 85 16.56 8.68 2.74
C SER A 85 17.38 9.22 3.91
N ALA A 86 18.23 10.23 3.67
CA ALA A 86 18.85 10.99 4.75
C ALA A 86 17.78 11.82 5.46
N PHE A 87 17.55 11.54 6.75
CA PHE A 87 16.50 12.20 7.49
C PHE A 87 16.90 12.57 8.92
N SER A 88 16.38 13.73 9.38
CA SER A 88 16.41 14.15 10.79
C SER A 88 14.98 14.45 11.24
N GLY A 89 14.47 13.68 12.20
CA GLY A 89 13.11 13.87 12.74
C GLY A 89 12.42 12.56 13.09
N ASP A 90 11.10 12.58 13.22
CA ASP A 90 10.30 11.38 13.48
C ASP A 90 10.18 10.53 12.24
N ILE A 91 10.88 9.38 12.24
CA ILE A 91 10.88 8.42 11.13
C ILE A 91 9.45 7.94 10.81
N PHE A 92 8.61 7.76 11.81
CA PHE A 92 7.25 7.26 11.59
C PHE A 92 6.37 8.29 10.85
N GLU A 93 6.49 9.57 11.20
CA GLU A 93 5.78 10.63 10.46
C GLU A 93 6.27 10.74 9.02
N GLN A 94 7.55 10.53 8.78
CA GLN A 94 8.09 10.50 7.44
C GLN A 94 7.56 9.32 6.62
N ILE A 95 7.52 8.11 7.19
CA ILE A 95 6.95 6.94 6.54
C ILE A 95 5.51 7.21 6.13
N LYS A 96 4.69 7.76 7.03
CA LYS A 96 3.30 8.13 6.73
C LYS A 96 3.22 9.10 5.54
N TYR A 97 4.00 10.18 5.58
CA TYR A 97 4.04 11.15 4.49
C TYR A 97 4.44 10.53 3.15
N GLN A 98 5.46 9.67 3.14
CA GLN A 98 5.91 8.98 1.93
C GLN A 98 4.84 8.03 1.38
N ILE A 99 4.12 7.32 2.24
CA ILE A 99 3.00 6.46 1.83
C ILE A 99 1.85 7.31 1.27
N GLU A 100 1.42 8.37 1.96
CA GLU A 100 0.29 9.21 1.55
C GLU A 100 0.55 9.91 0.21
N SER A 101 1.78 10.31 -0.03
CA SER A 101 2.19 10.98 -1.28
C SER A 101 2.57 9.99 -2.40
N ALA A 102 2.63 8.69 -2.14
CA ALA A 102 2.94 7.69 -3.15
C ALA A 102 1.79 7.44 -4.14
N ALA A 103 2.12 7.13 -5.38
CA ALA A 103 1.16 6.66 -6.38
C ALA A 103 0.66 5.25 -6.04
N ALA A 104 1.55 4.40 -5.53
CA ALA A 104 1.28 3.06 -5.05
C ALA A 104 2.30 2.66 -3.98
N VAL A 105 2.01 1.59 -3.26
CA VAL A 105 2.94 0.92 -2.34
C VAL A 105 3.26 -0.47 -2.87
N VAL A 106 4.53 -0.80 -2.97
CA VAL A 106 5.01 -2.17 -3.19
C VAL A 106 5.44 -2.73 -1.84
N ALA A 107 4.78 -3.79 -1.36
CA ALA A 107 5.09 -4.41 -0.07
C ALA A 107 5.67 -5.82 -0.25
N VAL A 108 6.90 -6.03 0.24
CA VAL A 108 7.58 -7.34 0.24
C VAL A 108 7.31 -8.05 1.56
N LEU A 109 6.51 -9.10 1.51
CA LEU A 109 5.99 -9.80 2.70
C LEU A 109 6.88 -10.95 3.17
N ASN A 110 8.07 -11.10 2.57
CA ASN A 110 9.02 -12.13 2.94
C ASN A 110 9.45 -12.01 4.41
N GLY A 111 9.49 -13.14 5.10
CA GLY A 111 9.94 -13.20 6.50
C GLY A 111 8.99 -12.53 7.49
N SER A 112 7.76 -12.20 7.08
CA SER A 112 6.70 -11.66 7.95
C SER A 112 7.16 -10.50 8.85
N ASN A 113 7.86 -9.51 8.27
CA ASN A 113 8.37 -8.37 9.01
C ASN A 113 7.23 -7.48 9.54
N PRO A 114 7.11 -7.24 10.86
CA PRO A 114 6.00 -6.49 11.44
C PRO A 114 5.93 -5.03 10.97
N ASN A 115 7.08 -4.40 10.68
CA ASN A 115 7.09 -3.03 10.17
C ASN A 115 6.47 -2.94 8.77
N VAL A 116 6.77 -3.92 7.90
CA VAL A 116 6.17 -3.99 6.56
C VAL A 116 4.65 -4.17 6.65
N PHE A 117 4.15 -4.99 7.59
CA PHE A 117 2.70 -5.13 7.80
C PHE A 117 2.06 -3.86 8.36
N LEU A 118 2.76 -3.11 9.22
CA LEU A 118 2.27 -1.82 9.72
C LEU A 118 2.14 -0.81 8.57
N GLU A 119 3.16 -0.70 7.72
CA GLU A 119 3.18 0.17 6.54
C GLU A 119 2.10 -0.22 5.53
N LEU A 120 1.95 -1.52 5.26
CA LEU A 120 0.90 -2.07 4.42
C LEU A 120 -0.49 -1.75 4.96
N GLY A 121 -0.74 -2.00 6.25
CA GLY A 121 -2.01 -1.70 6.90
C GLY A 121 -2.35 -0.21 6.84
N TYR A 122 -1.35 0.65 7.04
CA TYR A 122 -1.52 2.10 6.90
C TYR A 122 -1.90 2.49 5.46
N ALA A 123 -1.18 1.98 4.46
CA ALA A 123 -1.46 2.23 3.05
C ALA A 123 -2.89 1.80 2.66
N MET A 124 -3.31 0.61 3.09
CA MET A 124 -4.66 0.11 2.84
C MET A 124 -5.74 0.95 3.52
N GLY A 125 -5.51 1.38 4.77
CA GLY A 125 -6.41 2.29 5.51
C GLY A 125 -6.56 3.65 4.85
N MET A 126 -5.49 4.15 4.25
CA MET A 126 -5.47 5.39 3.45
C MET A 126 -5.97 5.20 2.01
N LYS A 127 -6.36 3.98 1.63
CA LYS A 127 -6.81 3.61 0.27
C LYS A 127 -5.75 3.88 -0.82
N ILE A 128 -4.48 3.81 -0.45
CA ILE A 128 -3.39 3.85 -1.42
C ILE A 128 -3.33 2.48 -2.10
N PRO A 129 -3.22 2.42 -3.44
CA PRO A 129 -3.06 1.17 -4.16
C PRO A 129 -1.84 0.38 -3.67
N VAL A 130 -1.99 -0.93 -3.46
CA VAL A 130 -0.91 -1.78 -2.97
C VAL A 130 -0.65 -2.94 -3.93
N ILE A 131 0.64 -3.25 -4.14
CA ILE A 131 1.12 -4.42 -4.88
C ILE A 131 1.90 -5.27 -3.89
N LEU A 132 1.43 -6.49 -3.64
CA LEU A 132 2.03 -7.40 -2.69
C LEU A 132 2.99 -8.36 -3.40
N ILE A 133 4.19 -8.52 -2.87
CA ILE A 133 5.24 -9.43 -3.37
C ILE A 133 5.59 -10.41 -2.27
N VAL A 134 5.64 -11.68 -2.59
CA VAL A 134 6.04 -12.72 -1.66
C VAL A 134 6.83 -13.81 -2.38
N ASP A 135 7.77 -14.40 -1.67
CA ASP A 135 8.49 -15.57 -2.18
C ASP A 135 7.55 -16.76 -2.32
N THR A 136 6.92 -17.16 -1.22
CA THR A 136 5.95 -18.25 -1.18
C THR A 136 4.71 -17.84 -0.40
N ILE A 137 3.53 -18.26 -0.88
CA ILE A 137 2.25 -17.89 -0.27
C ILE A 137 2.01 -18.55 1.09
N ASP A 138 2.69 -19.66 1.37
CA ASP A 138 2.49 -20.45 2.58
C ASP A 138 2.90 -19.72 3.86
N THR A 139 3.83 -18.79 3.75
CA THR A 139 4.37 -18.00 4.86
C THR A 139 3.50 -16.78 5.23
N LEU A 140 2.44 -16.49 4.46
CA LEU A 140 1.60 -15.34 4.69
C LEU A 140 0.61 -15.54 5.83
N PRO A 141 0.35 -14.50 6.66
CA PRO A 141 -0.77 -14.48 7.58
C PRO A 141 -2.11 -14.67 6.86
N PHE A 142 -3.08 -15.26 7.57
CA PHE A 142 -4.41 -15.56 7.02
C PHE A 142 -5.09 -14.34 6.40
N ASP A 143 -5.02 -13.19 7.07
CA ASP A 143 -5.68 -11.95 6.64
C ASP A 143 -5.15 -11.41 5.31
N VAL A 144 -3.94 -11.79 4.93
CA VAL A 144 -3.28 -11.33 3.69
C VAL A 144 -3.37 -12.39 2.59
N LYS A 145 -3.55 -13.67 2.92
CA LYS A 145 -3.63 -14.76 1.93
C LYS A 145 -4.76 -14.59 0.89
N GLY A 146 -5.83 -13.88 1.26
CA GLY A 146 -6.93 -13.56 0.36
C GLY A 146 -6.65 -12.43 -0.63
N GLN A 147 -5.54 -11.71 -0.47
CA GLN A 147 -5.16 -10.62 -1.35
C GLN A 147 -4.38 -11.13 -2.57
N ARG A 148 -4.45 -10.38 -3.69
CA ARG A 148 -3.66 -10.67 -4.88
C ARG A 148 -2.19 -10.40 -4.60
N CYS A 149 -1.36 -11.45 -4.62
CA CYS A 149 0.08 -11.35 -4.40
C CYS A 149 0.87 -11.82 -5.63
N LEU A 150 1.96 -11.15 -5.93
CA LEU A 150 2.96 -11.61 -6.89
C LEU A 150 3.88 -12.62 -6.19
N VAL A 151 3.73 -13.89 -6.54
CA VAL A 151 4.60 -14.97 -6.03
C VAL A 151 5.76 -15.16 -7.01
N TYR A 152 7.02 -15.10 -6.52
CA TYR A 152 8.21 -15.17 -7.37
C TYR A 152 9.09 -16.40 -7.14
N ASN A 153 8.87 -17.19 -6.06
CA ASN A 153 9.57 -18.46 -5.75
C ASN A 153 11.11 -18.34 -5.82
N GLY A 154 11.68 -17.30 -5.20
CA GLY A 154 13.11 -17.02 -5.20
C GLY A 154 13.69 -16.52 -6.53
N ALA A 155 12.92 -16.50 -7.60
CA ALA A 155 13.38 -16.09 -8.93
C ALA A 155 13.21 -14.58 -9.14
N ILE A 156 14.28 -13.80 -8.92
CA ILE A 156 14.27 -12.32 -9.03
C ILE A 156 13.78 -11.86 -10.40
N ARG A 157 14.20 -12.51 -11.48
CA ARG A 157 13.75 -12.22 -12.84
C ARG A 157 12.24 -12.41 -13.00
N THR A 158 11.68 -13.46 -12.42
CA THR A 158 10.22 -13.67 -12.43
C THR A 158 9.49 -12.57 -11.68
N CYS A 159 10.08 -12.06 -10.57
CA CYS A 159 9.54 -10.91 -9.86
C CYS A 159 9.54 -9.66 -10.74
N GLU A 160 10.66 -9.36 -11.40
CA GLU A 160 10.80 -8.21 -12.31
C GLU A 160 9.75 -8.25 -13.43
N GLU A 161 9.65 -9.39 -14.13
CA GLU A 161 8.71 -9.55 -15.24
C GLU A 161 7.25 -9.35 -14.81
N LYS A 162 6.85 -9.97 -13.70
CA LYS A 162 5.48 -9.83 -13.15
C LYS A 162 5.19 -8.43 -12.64
N LEU A 163 6.12 -7.83 -11.91
CA LEU A 163 5.94 -6.49 -11.35
C LEU A 163 5.90 -5.42 -12.45
N THR A 164 6.73 -5.57 -13.48
CA THR A 164 6.70 -4.67 -14.65
C THR A 164 5.35 -4.72 -15.35
N ALA A 165 4.80 -5.91 -15.56
CA ALA A 165 3.46 -6.07 -16.15
C ALA A 165 2.36 -5.45 -15.26
N GLU A 166 2.41 -5.70 -13.95
CA GLU A 166 1.45 -5.15 -12.99
C GLU A 166 1.48 -3.61 -12.94
N LEU A 167 2.69 -3.03 -12.94
CA LEU A 167 2.85 -1.56 -12.97
C LEU A 167 2.41 -0.94 -14.30
N ALA A 168 2.60 -1.65 -15.42
CA ALA A 168 2.12 -1.19 -16.71
C ALA A 168 0.58 -1.16 -16.77
N ASP A 169 -0.08 -2.16 -16.19
CA ASP A 169 -1.54 -2.19 -16.10
C ASP A 169 -2.07 -1.17 -15.10
N PHE A 170 -1.37 -0.99 -13.98
CA PHE A 170 -1.65 0.08 -13.01
C PHE A 170 -1.63 1.45 -13.68
N ARG A 171 -0.60 1.77 -14.46
CA ARG A 171 -0.52 3.06 -15.18
C ARG A 171 -1.67 3.25 -16.15
N LYS A 172 -2.07 2.21 -16.88
CA LYS A 172 -3.23 2.29 -17.79
C LYS A 172 -4.51 2.58 -17.03
N GLN A 173 -4.72 1.93 -15.88
CA GLN A 173 -5.91 2.10 -15.05
C GLN A 173 -6.02 3.50 -14.47
N TYR A 174 -4.90 4.09 -14.05
CA TYR A 174 -4.85 5.40 -13.41
C TYR A 174 -4.40 6.53 -14.35
N ARG A 175 -4.27 6.27 -15.66
CA ARG A 175 -3.89 7.23 -16.72
C ARG A 175 -2.61 8.03 -16.42
N MET A 176 -1.62 7.39 -15.82
CA MET A 176 -0.33 7.99 -15.45
C MET A 176 0.65 8.01 -16.61
#